data_b9430fca35721190b330f83fc8ebce28
#
_entry.id   b9430fca35721190b330f83fc8ebce28
#
_cell.length_a   1.000
_cell.length_b   1.000
_cell.length_c   1.000
_cell.angle_alpha   90.00
_cell.angle_beta   90.00
_cell.angle_gamma   90.00
#
_symmetry.space_group_name_H-M   'P 1'
#
loop_
_entity.id
_entity.type
_entity.pdbx_description
1 polymer ?
#
loop_
_entity_poly.entity_id
_entity_poly.type
_entity_poly.pdbx_seq_one_letter_code
_entity_poly.pdbx_strand_id
1 'polypeptide(L)'
;EIAQVHAPIGLAIGAQTPAEIAVSIAAEIIQKKNESPEIINTLEEEILKGLEDEKSKVLVTVIEKKGSSPRGEGTKMIVGEDGKIYGTIGGGAVEHEAIEEAKNFDAENGFLIKDYDLSNAKAATLGMVCGGQVKVMFERL
;
A
#
# COMPACT_ATOMS: atom_id res chain seq x y z
N GLU A 1 -30.43 6.49 15.16
CA GLU A 1 -29.21 6.54 16.02
C GLU A 1 -28.90 5.18 16.66
N ILE A 2 -29.91 4.46 17.26
CA ILE A 2 -29.66 3.14 17.88
C ILE A 2 -29.27 2.07 16.84
N ALA A 3 -29.77 2.15 15.61
CA ALA A 3 -29.43 1.21 14.51
C ALA A 3 -27.95 1.27 14.06
N GLN A 4 -27.20 2.27 14.51
CA GLN A 4 -25.76 2.42 14.23
C GLN A 4 -24.87 1.85 15.34
N VAL A 5 -25.48 1.35 16.43
CA VAL A 5 -24.76 0.74 17.55
C VAL A 5 -24.53 -0.74 17.24
N HIS A 6 -23.25 -1.15 17.26
CA HIS A 6 -22.87 -2.55 17.14
C HIS A 6 -23.00 -3.25 18.50
N ALA A 7 -24.13 -3.98 18.70
CA ALA A 7 -24.39 -4.75 19.89
C ALA A 7 -24.98 -6.13 19.51
N PRO A 8 -24.41 -7.25 19.95
CA PRO A 8 -23.16 -7.33 20.73
C PRO A 8 -21.94 -6.89 19.94
N ILE A 9 -20.94 -6.31 20.63
CA ILE A 9 -19.70 -5.87 20.03
C ILE A 9 -18.77 -7.05 19.74
N GLY A 10 -18.05 -7.00 18.63
CA GLY A 10 -17.09 -8.02 18.21
C GLY A 10 -17.68 -9.08 17.27
N LEU A 11 -16.83 -9.70 16.47
CA LEU A 11 -17.24 -10.82 15.60
C LEU A 11 -17.60 -12.06 16.41
N ALA A 12 -18.60 -12.83 15.95
CA ALA A 12 -19.06 -14.06 16.58
C ALA A 12 -18.04 -15.22 16.39
N ILE A 13 -16.89 -15.13 17.05
CA ILE A 13 -15.82 -16.15 17.01
C ILE A 13 -15.83 -17.12 18.19
N GLY A 14 -16.87 -17.06 19.05
CA GLY A 14 -16.96 -17.90 20.23
C GLY A 14 -16.04 -17.48 21.39
N ALA A 15 -15.59 -16.21 21.43
CA ALA A 15 -14.72 -15.65 22.45
C ALA A 15 -15.34 -15.75 23.87
N GLN A 16 -14.58 -16.27 24.84
CA GLN A 16 -15.00 -16.45 26.23
C GLN A 16 -14.10 -15.71 27.23
N THR A 17 -12.82 -15.55 26.91
CA THR A 17 -11.87 -14.85 27.79
C THR A 17 -11.74 -13.37 27.39
N PRO A 18 -11.33 -12.48 28.31
CA PRO A 18 -11.10 -11.07 27.98
C PRO A 18 -10.14 -10.86 26.81
N ALA A 19 -9.10 -11.68 26.68
CA ALA A 19 -8.16 -11.62 25.58
C ALA A 19 -8.82 -11.99 24.24
N GLU A 20 -9.62 -13.05 24.20
CA GLU A 20 -10.37 -13.46 23.01
C GLU A 20 -11.44 -12.44 22.62
N ILE A 21 -12.11 -11.83 23.61
CA ILE A 21 -13.07 -10.74 23.37
C ILE A 21 -12.36 -9.54 22.73
N ALA A 22 -11.17 -9.17 23.21
CA ALA A 22 -10.38 -8.10 22.60
C ALA A 22 -10.02 -8.40 21.14
N VAL A 23 -9.66 -9.65 20.80
CA VAL A 23 -9.41 -10.09 19.41
C VAL A 23 -10.70 -10.01 18.59
N SER A 24 -11.85 -10.44 19.12
CA SER A 24 -13.15 -10.35 18.45
C SER A 24 -13.51 -8.91 18.10
N ILE A 25 -13.31 -7.97 19.02
CA ILE A 25 -13.58 -6.53 18.82
C ILE A 25 -12.61 -5.95 17.76
N ALA A 26 -11.33 -6.26 17.87
CA ALA A 26 -10.34 -5.81 16.92
C ALA A 26 -10.64 -6.32 15.48
N ALA A 27 -11.07 -7.58 15.36
CA ALA A 27 -11.46 -8.16 14.09
C ALA A 27 -12.68 -7.47 13.48
N GLU A 28 -13.70 -7.11 14.28
CA GLU A 28 -14.86 -6.35 13.81
C GLU A 28 -14.47 -4.95 13.31
N ILE A 29 -13.59 -4.25 14.02
CA ILE A 29 -13.07 -2.94 13.60
C ILE A 29 -12.37 -3.05 12.24
N ILE A 30 -11.52 -4.08 12.05
CA ILE A 30 -10.83 -4.32 10.78
C ILE A 30 -11.85 -4.63 9.68
N GLN A 31 -12.85 -5.46 9.95
CA GLN A 31 -13.89 -5.78 8.99
C GLN A 31 -14.63 -4.52 8.55
N LYS A 32 -15.09 -3.70 9.50
CA LYS A 32 -15.82 -2.46 9.21
C LYS A 32 -14.99 -1.45 8.43
N LYS A 33 -13.72 -1.32 8.77
CA LYS A 33 -12.79 -0.49 7.99
C LYS A 33 -12.69 -0.93 6.53
N ASN A 34 -12.67 -2.24 6.26
CA ASN A 34 -12.52 -2.79 4.93
C ASN A 34 -13.83 -2.87 4.13
N GLU A 35 -14.99 -2.86 4.82
CA GLU A 35 -16.32 -2.79 4.21
C GLU A 35 -16.72 -1.36 3.79
N SER A 36 -16.10 -0.35 4.37
CA SER A 36 -16.37 1.04 4.01
C SER A 36 -15.84 1.33 2.62
N PRO A 37 -16.69 1.77 1.68
CA PRO A 37 -16.25 2.18 0.34
C PRO A 37 -15.60 3.57 0.37
N GLU A 38 -15.12 4.02 1.52
CA GLU A 38 -14.36 5.26 1.59
C GLU A 38 -13.18 5.11 0.65
N ILE A 39 -13.16 5.99 -0.34
CA ILE A 39 -11.96 6.32 -1.10
C ILE A 39 -10.87 6.47 -0.05
N ILE A 40 -10.04 5.45 0.07
CA ILE A 40 -8.86 5.50 0.94
C ILE A 40 -8.13 6.73 0.46
N ASN A 41 -8.12 7.78 1.29
CA ASN A 41 -7.41 9.01 0.96
C ASN A 41 -5.92 8.65 1.01
N THR A 42 -5.42 8.14 -0.12
CA THR A 42 -4.06 7.62 -0.28
C THR A 42 -3.03 8.75 -0.40
N LEU A 43 -3.51 9.99 -0.30
CA LEU A 43 -2.65 11.16 -0.15
C LEU A 43 -2.24 11.27 1.33
N GLU A 44 -1.27 10.46 1.71
CA GLU A 44 -0.60 10.59 3.00
C GLU A 44 0.12 11.94 3.07
N GLU A 45 0.29 12.49 4.28
CA GLU A 45 0.96 13.79 4.51
C GLU A 45 2.37 13.84 3.88
N GLU A 46 3.06 12.70 3.85
CA GLU A 46 4.38 12.58 3.22
C GLU A 46 4.32 12.77 1.70
N ILE A 47 3.27 12.27 1.05
CA ILE A 47 3.06 12.48 -0.39
C ILE A 47 2.79 13.95 -0.69
N LEU A 48 1.96 14.62 0.14
CA LEU A 48 1.71 16.05 -0.01
C LEU A 48 3.01 16.85 0.10
N LYS A 49 3.86 16.55 1.08
CA LYS A 49 5.19 17.17 1.21
C LYS A 49 6.08 16.91 0.00
N GLY A 50 6.01 15.70 -0.56
CA GLY A 50 6.74 15.37 -1.79
C GLY A 50 6.23 16.15 -3.01
N LEU A 51 4.93 16.43 -3.09
CA LEU A 51 4.34 17.22 -4.18
C LEU A 51 4.73 18.70 -4.10
N GLU A 52 4.94 19.25 -2.91
CA GLU A 52 5.38 20.64 -2.68
C GLU A 52 6.84 20.89 -3.07
N ASP A 53 7.68 19.85 -3.16
CA ASP A 53 9.06 19.97 -3.62
C ASP A 53 9.07 20.35 -5.11
N GLU A 54 9.75 21.42 -5.49
CA GLU A 54 9.78 21.95 -6.88
C GLU A 54 10.72 21.16 -7.81
N LYS A 55 11.48 20.18 -7.28
CA LYS A 55 12.40 19.37 -8.07
C LYS A 55 11.65 18.34 -8.93
N SER A 56 12.27 17.94 -10.03
CA SER A 56 11.80 16.81 -10.84
C SER A 56 11.69 15.53 -10.01
N LYS A 57 10.57 14.83 -10.16
CA LYS A 57 10.23 13.67 -9.36
C LYS A 57 9.35 12.70 -10.14
N VAL A 58 9.33 11.46 -9.67
CA VAL A 58 8.50 10.39 -10.22
C VAL A 58 7.48 9.98 -9.15
N LEU A 59 6.20 10.05 -9.50
CA LEU A 59 5.11 9.47 -8.72
C LEU A 59 4.99 8.00 -9.07
N VAL A 60 5.03 7.16 -8.06
CA VAL A 60 4.91 5.72 -8.14
C VAL A 60 3.62 5.31 -7.47
N THR A 61 2.69 4.71 -8.22
CA THR A 61 1.35 4.35 -7.73
C THR A 61 1.07 2.86 -7.94
N VAL A 62 0.62 2.16 -6.90
CA VAL A 62 0.09 0.79 -7.02
C VAL A 62 -1.29 0.87 -7.65
N ILE A 63 -1.45 0.35 -8.88
CA ILE A 63 -2.71 0.44 -9.65
C ILE A 63 -3.49 -0.88 -9.66
N GLU A 64 -2.86 -2.02 -9.40
CA GLU A 64 -3.52 -3.31 -9.32
C GLU A 64 -2.77 -4.21 -8.33
N LYS A 65 -3.52 -5.02 -7.59
CA LYS A 65 -3.00 -5.98 -6.62
C LYS A 65 -3.70 -7.32 -6.77
N LYS A 66 -2.91 -8.40 -6.81
CA LYS A 66 -3.41 -9.79 -6.76
C LYS A 66 -2.72 -10.56 -5.65
N GLY A 67 -3.50 -11.25 -4.82
CA GLY A 67 -2.98 -12.01 -3.70
C GLY A 67 -2.53 -11.16 -2.52
N SER A 68 -1.58 -11.67 -1.74
CA SER A 68 -1.07 -11.02 -0.53
C SER A 68 0.01 -10.00 -0.86
N SER A 69 -0.21 -8.74 -0.52
CA SER A 69 0.73 -7.63 -0.70
C SER A 69 0.68 -6.71 0.52
N PRO A 70 1.80 -6.09 0.92
CA PRO A 70 1.88 -5.25 2.13
C PRO A 70 0.95 -4.03 2.11
N ARG A 71 0.74 -3.45 0.93
CA ARG A 71 -0.11 -2.26 0.74
C ARG A 71 -1.15 -2.50 -0.36
N GLY A 72 -2.24 -1.73 -0.35
CA GLY A 72 -3.34 -1.82 -1.30
C GLY A 72 -3.17 -0.96 -2.56
N GLU A 73 -4.12 -1.10 -3.47
CA GLU A 73 -4.27 -0.24 -4.64
C GLU A 73 -4.45 1.22 -4.23
N GLY A 74 -3.94 2.15 -5.03
CA GLY A 74 -3.94 3.57 -4.75
C GLY A 74 -2.79 4.04 -3.86
N THR A 75 -2.02 3.15 -3.23
CA THR A 75 -0.85 3.53 -2.43
C THR A 75 0.20 4.20 -3.31
N LYS A 76 0.81 5.25 -2.77
CA LYS A 76 1.73 6.12 -3.50
C LYS A 76 3.08 6.28 -2.82
N MET A 77 4.09 6.52 -3.64
CA MET A 77 5.43 6.93 -3.23
C MET A 77 5.94 7.96 -4.23
N ILE A 78 6.70 8.94 -3.78
CA ILE A 78 7.40 9.88 -4.66
C ILE A 78 8.90 9.64 -4.53
N VAL A 79 9.58 9.56 -5.66
CA VAL A 79 11.04 9.47 -5.76
C VAL A 79 11.56 10.73 -6.43
N GLY A 80 12.27 11.55 -5.68
CA GLY A 80 12.91 12.78 -6.17
C GLY A 80 14.18 12.48 -6.97
N GLU A 81 14.54 13.35 -7.89
CA GLU A 81 15.79 13.29 -8.67
C GLU A 81 17.04 13.30 -7.76
N ASP A 82 16.94 13.92 -6.59
CA ASP A 82 18.00 13.93 -5.57
C ASP A 82 18.06 12.61 -4.74
N GLY A 83 17.20 11.63 -5.07
CA GLY A 83 17.10 10.36 -4.38
C GLY A 83 16.24 10.40 -3.10
N LYS A 84 15.61 11.53 -2.78
CA LYS A 84 14.71 11.65 -1.64
C LYS A 84 13.41 10.92 -1.91
N ILE A 85 12.91 10.21 -0.90
CA ILE A 85 11.71 9.39 -1.00
C ILE A 85 10.66 9.91 -0.05
N TYR A 86 9.42 10.01 -0.52
CA TYR A 86 8.25 10.38 0.27
C TYR A 86 7.19 9.29 0.16
N GLY A 87 6.70 8.80 1.28
CA GLY A 87 5.75 7.69 1.34
C GLY A 87 6.37 6.32 1.05
N THR A 88 5.52 5.32 0.84
CA THR A 88 5.93 3.93 0.62
C THR A 88 4.85 3.15 -0.13
N ILE A 89 5.23 2.23 -1.00
CA ILE A 89 4.32 1.29 -1.66
C ILE A 89 4.27 -0.08 -0.97
N GLY A 90 4.88 -0.20 0.21
CA GLY A 90 4.79 -1.40 1.06
C GLY A 90 6.13 -1.98 1.50
N GLY A 91 7.24 -1.37 1.12
CA GLY A 91 8.58 -1.81 1.52
C GLY A 91 9.09 -3.04 0.74
N GLY A 92 10.26 -3.53 1.19
CA GLY A 92 10.87 -4.74 0.67
C GLY A 92 11.39 -4.65 -0.77
N ALA A 93 11.45 -5.81 -1.43
CA ALA A 93 12.07 -5.94 -2.75
C ALA A 93 11.35 -5.12 -3.84
N VAL A 94 10.01 -5.10 -3.83
CA VAL A 94 9.23 -4.35 -4.82
C VAL A 94 9.48 -2.86 -4.72
N GLU A 95 9.50 -2.32 -3.50
CA GLU A 95 9.79 -0.90 -3.31
C GLU A 95 11.20 -0.55 -3.73
N HIS A 96 12.19 -1.39 -3.38
CA HIS A 96 13.57 -1.21 -3.81
C HIS A 96 13.70 -1.20 -5.33
N GLU A 97 13.11 -2.18 -6.03
CA GLU A 97 13.12 -2.24 -7.48
C GLU A 97 12.36 -1.06 -8.11
N ALA A 98 11.24 -0.64 -7.51
CA ALA A 98 10.49 0.51 -7.98
C ALA A 98 11.26 1.84 -7.82
N ILE A 99 12.03 1.99 -6.74
CA ILE A 99 12.91 3.15 -6.54
C ILE A 99 14.00 3.20 -7.63
N GLU A 100 14.65 2.07 -7.91
CA GLU A 100 15.67 2.01 -8.96
C GLU A 100 15.09 2.26 -10.36
N GLU A 101 13.88 1.75 -10.62
CA GLU A 101 13.15 2.05 -11.87
C GLU A 101 12.82 3.55 -11.98
N ALA A 102 12.32 4.16 -10.90
CA ALA A 102 11.97 5.57 -10.87
C ALA A 102 13.19 6.49 -11.10
N LYS A 103 14.37 6.14 -10.57
CA LYS A 103 15.61 6.89 -10.80
C LYS A 103 16.08 6.86 -12.25
N ASN A 104 15.83 5.73 -12.94
CA ASN A 104 16.22 5.53 -14.32
C ASN A 104 15.08 5.81 -15.31
N PHE A 105 13.94 6.27 -14.81
CA PHE A 105 12.74 6.47 -15.60
C PHE A 105 12.91 7.63 -16.59
N ASP A 106 12.94 7.30 -17.87
CA ASP A 106 12.90 8.27 -18.96
C ASP A 106 11.48 8.41 -19.52
N ALA A 107 10.93 9.60 -19.38
CA ALA A 107 9.51 9.86 -19.59
C ALA A 107 9.18 10.27 -21.05
N GLU A 108 9.77 9.65 -22.06
CA GLU A 108 9.39 9.95 -23.47
C GLU A 108 7.87 9.80 -23.71
N ASN A 109 7.20 8.87 -22.97
CA ASN A 109 5.77 8.61 -23.07
C ASN A 109 4.94 9.12 -21.87
N GLY A 110 5.52 9.87 -20.92
CA GLY A 110 4.84 10.45 -19.76
C GLY A 110 4.57 9.46 -18.63
N PHE A 111 4.41 8.16 -18.87
CA PHE A 111 4.21 7.13 -17.85
C PHE A 111 4.76 5.76 -18.27
N LEU A 112 5.00 4.91 -17.27
CA LEU A 112 5.38 3.51 -17.42
C LEU A 112 4.50 2.65 -16.49
N ILE A 113 4.05 1.50 -16.95
CA ILE A 113 3.39 0.49 -16.11
C ILE A 113 4.26 -0.75 -16.07
N LYS A 114 4.50 -1.28 -14.86
CA LYS A 114 5.33 -2.46 -14.63
C LYS A 114 4.65 -3.44 -13.67
N ASP A 115 4.75 -4.72 -13.98
CA ASP A 115 4.27 -5.81 -13.13
C ASP A 115 5.43 -6.34 -12.27
N TYR A 116 5.17 -6.50 -10.97
CA TYR A 116 6.08 -7.10 -9.99
C TYR A 116 5.48 -8.38 -9.43
N ASP A 117 6.22 -9.49 -9.56
CA ASP A 117 5.83 -10.79 -9.02
C ASP A 117 6.57 -11.07 -7.70
N LEU A 118 5.81 -11.10 -6.60
CA LEU A 118 6.30 -11.34 -5.24
C LEU A 118 6.50 -12.83 -4.94
N SER A 119 6.10 -13.73 -5.85
CA SER A 119 6.19 -15.18 -5.67
C SER A 119 7.56 -15.77 -6.05
N ASN A 120 8.42 -14.98 -6.69
CA ASN A 120 9.71 -15.45 -7.22
C ASN A 120 10.77 -15.69 -6.13
N ALA A 121 11.68 -16.65 -6.41
CA ALA A 121 12.78 -17.06 -5.54
C ALA A 121 13.71 -15.91 -5.07
N LYS A 122 13.75 -14.79 -5.78
CA LYS A 122 14.44 -13.56 -5.34
C LYS A 122 13.77 -12.90 -4.12
N ALA A 123 12.44 -12.95 -4.02
CA ALA A 123 11.70 -12.45 -2.86
C ALA A 123 11.97 -13.31 -1.61
N ALA A 124 12.14 -14.62 -1.76
CA ALA A 124 12.47 -15.54 -0.67
C ALA A 124 13.85 -15.29 -0.07
N THR A 125 14.83 -14.87 -0.88
CA THR A 125 16.19 -14.51 -0.41
C THR A 125 16.21 -13.22 0.42
N LEU A 126 15.18 -12.37 0.28
CA LEU A 126 15.01 -11.11 1.03
C LEU A 126 14.04 -11.25 2.22
N GLY A 127 13.68 -12.49 2.60
CA GLY A 127 12.85 -12.77 3.78
C GLY A 127 11.36 -12.44 3.62
N MET A 128 10.87 -12.23 2.39
CA MET A 128 9.47 -11.94 2.13
C MET A 128 8.75 -13.19 1.59
N VAL A 129 7.77 -13.68 2.35
CA VAL A 129 6.88 -14.80 1.98
C VAL A 129 5.51 -14.24 1.54
N CYS A 130 5.50 -13.31 0.60
CA CYS A 130 4.25 -12.80 0.03
C CYS A 130 4.09 -13.35 -1.38
N GLY A 131 3.08 -14.22 -1.60
CA GLY A 131 2.79 -14.85 -2.90
C GLY A 131 1.83 -14.00 -3.76
N GLY A 132 2.04 -12.68 -3.84
CA GLY A 132 1.18 -11.77 -4.59
C GLY A 132 1.84 -11.20 -5.85
N GLN A 133 1.03 -10.48 -6.64
CA GLN A 133 1.49 -9.67 -7.77
C GLN A 133 0.99 -8.24 -7.57
N VAL A 134 1.81 -7.26 -7.93
CA VAL A 134 1.42 -5.86 -7.92
C VAL A 134 1.79 -5.21 -9.25
N LYS A 135 0.88 -4.37 -9.76
CA LYS A 135 1.11 -3.55 -10.93
C LYS A 135 1.31 -2.11 -10.48
N VAL A 136 2.38 -1.52 -10.93
CA VAL A 136 2.83 -0.19 -10.49
C VAL A 136 2.93 0.73 -11.69
N MET A 137 2.41 1.93 -11.56
CA MET A 137 2.51 3.00 -12.54
C MET A 137 3.51 4.05 -12.07
N PHE A 138 4.34 4.50 -12.98
CA PHE A 138 5.34 5.55 -12.81
C PHE A 138 4.96 6.74 -13.67
N GLU A 139 4.91 7.93 -13.10
CA GLU A 139 4.56 9.18 -13.79
C GLU A 139 5.56 10.26 -13.39
N ARG A 140 6.09 11.00 -14.37
CA ARG A 140 6.95 12.15 -14.09
C ARG A 140 6.09 13.37 -13.73
N LEU A 141 6.45 14.04 -12.65
CA LEU A 141 5.82 15.27 -12.16
C LEU A 141 6.77 16.45 -12.38
#